data_a19327b609dd0d886ddec8e2f1e9a8ca
#
_entry.id   a19327b609dd0d886ddec8e2f1e9a8ca
#
_cell.length_a   1.000
_cell.length_b   1.000
_cell.length_c   1.000
_cell.angle_alpha   90.00
_cell.angle_beta   90.00
_cell.angle_gamma   90.00
#
_symmetry.space_group_name_H-M   'P 1'
#
loop_
_entity.id
_entity.type
_entity.pdbx_description
1 polymer ?
#
loop_
_entity_poly.entity_id
_entity_poly.type
_entity_poly.pdbx_seq_one_letter_code
_entity_poly.pdbx_strand_id
1 'polypeptide(L)'
;MTTCTLYGKTKKTLTDAVGAAVFALLLLQPVLDVISYWATVFECSAITTLARFAMFALVMLYAFLISDRKRTYIIFAAALCLFWIAHMIACFKAPGGYKSPVADAGDFLRTVQMPFFTLAFITCFKKSDRVPSYVQAGFLVNMILMMHFLILSYMTGTQIYTYVDARVGLMGWANVHNSQSAILAFVVPLILFYIYKMKKPVLFYFTALICFVDLFFVGTRVDYFSIPIIGIAMIFFLIVSKEKNPAYYVTLGAIVVLCLICFNSSVVNSNLYNHSVNMSTKQSYIDDTLEEIHTPSGNPLPSHIDKETFDSLPPRAKYEILKIYELYAGPMVQRFGFERVFEEYNYSLKVSELTAVRNQKKLFAKMVWDDSNLLTKCFGYEYSNMVVDYKTVDKDGVESVTQVIYDLENDFPAIYYMGGYVGFAFYIAFLAYFALLIIVGLITRFKKLFTLESGMVGVTFVLMLGIAQYAGYVLRRPNASIYLSVILAYIYWLTAVRENVKLRDIFKIFSKNRNF
;
A
#
# COMPACT_ATOMS: atom_id res chain seq x y z
N MET A 1 -36.51 -33.16 -25.42
CA MET A 1 -35.01 -33.24 -25.34
C MET A 1 -34.26 -31.96 -25.72
N THR A 2 -34.88 -30.96 -26.30
CA THR A 2 -34.24 -29.73 -26.82
C THR A 2 -34.02 -28.62 -25.80
N THR A 3 -34.74 -28.59 -24.70
CA THR A 3 -34.66 -27.53 -23.67
C THR A 3 -33.44 -27.65 -22.74
N CYS A 4 -32.93 -28.86 -22.53
CA CYS A 4 -31.79 -29.08 -21.63
C CYS A 4 -30.45 -28.62 -22.25
N THR A 5 -30.31 -28.69 -23.58
CA THR A 5 -29.11 -28.28 -24.33
C THR A 5 -28.99 -26.75 -24.46
N LEU A 6 -30.11 -26.04 -24.56
CA LEU A 6 -30.12 -24.57 -24.60
C LEU A 6 -29.73 -23.97 -23.25
N TYR A 7 -30.26 -24.50 -22.15
CA TYR A 7 -29.93 -24.04 -20.79
C TYR A 7 -28.45 -24.28 -20.43
N GLY A 8 -27.88 -25.41 -20.83
CA GLY A 8 -26.44 -25.70 -20.65
C GLY A 8 -25.53 -24.78 -21.45
N LYS A 9 -25.89 -24.45 -22.72
CA LYS A 9 -25.16 -23.49 -23.55
C LYS A 9 -25.23 -22.08 -22.99
N THR A 10 -26.40 -21.62 -22.57
CA THR A 10 -26.59 -20.27 -22.00
C THR A 10 -25.80 -20.10 -20.70
N LYS A 11 -25.81 -21.12 -19.82
CA LYS A 11 -25.03 -21.09 -18.56
C LYS A 11 -23.52 -21.05 -18.84
N LYS A 12 -23.04 -21.83 -19.82
CA LYS A 12 -21.61 -21.85 -20.20
C LYS A 12 -21.17 -20.51 -20.80
N THR A 13 -22.01 -19.88 -21.62
CA THR A 13 -21.72 -18.56 -22.23
C THR A 13 -21.69 -17.46 -21.17
N LEU A 14 -22.60 -17.48 -20.19
CA LEU A 14 -22.62 -16.48 -19.11
C LEU A 14 -21.40 -16.59 -18.19
N THR A 15 -20.94 -17.81 -17.88
CA THR A 15 -19.73 -18.03 -17.07
C THR A 15 -18.46 -17.55 -17.76
N ASP A 16 -18.37 -17.72 -19.08
CA ASP A 16 -17.25 -17.21 -19.87
C ASP A 16 -17.27 -15.67 -19.93
N ALA A 17 -18.46 -15.05 -20.02
CA ALA A 17 -18.62 -13.60 -20.01
C ALA A 17 -18.14 -12.95 -18.69
N VAL A 18 -18.41 -13.56 -17.54
CA VAL A 18 -17.94 -13.04 -16.24
C VAL A 18 -16.42 -13.08 -16.15
N GLY A 19 -15.79 -14.19 -16.56
CA GLY A 19 -14.33 -14.30 -16.60
C GLY A 19 -13.70 -13.28 -17.55
N ALA A 20 -14.28 -13.10 -18.74
CA ALA A 20 -13.83 -12.12 -19.73
C ALA A 20 -13.95 -10.68 -19.21
N ALA A 21 -15.04 -10.34 -18.49
CA ALA A 21 -15.21 -9.03 -17.89
C ALA A 21 -14.14 -8.74 -16.81
N VAL A 22 -13.81 -9.71 -15.96
CA VAL A 22 -12.73 -9.58 -14.96
C VAL A 22 -11.38 -9.42 -15.67
N PHE A 23 -11.12 -10.20 -16.71
CA PHE A 23 -9.89 -10.09 -17.51
C PHE A 23 -9.76 -8.70 -18.15
N ALA A 24 -10.81 -8.21 -18.83
CA ALA A 24 -10.83 -6.89 -19.45
C ALA A 24 -10.61 -5.76 -18.43
N LEU A 25 -11.21 -5.87 -17.25
CA LEU A 25 -11.02 -4.91 -16.17
C LEU A 25 -9.56 -4.87 -15.69
N LEU A 26 -8.90 -6.03 -15.59
CA LEU A 26 -7.50 -6.10 -15.24
C LEU A 26 -6.61 -5.49 -16.33
N LEU A 27 -6.89 -5.76 -17.61
CA LEU A 27 -6.14 -5.16 -18.72
C LEU A 27 -6.23 -3.63 -18.76
N LEU A 28 -7.34 -3.08 -18.32
CA LEU A 28 -7.54 -1.64 -18.29
C LEU A 28 -6.63 -0.94 -17.26
N GLN A 29 -6.16 -1.64 -16.20
CA GLN A 29 -5.41 -0.98 -15.13
C GLN A 29 -4.08 -0.35 -15.60
N PRO A 30 -3.15 -1.06 -16.28
CA PRO A 30 -1.92 -0.42 -16.77
C PRO A 30 -2.19 0.71 -17.76
N VAL A 31 -3.24 0.60 -18.57
CA VAL A 31 -3.64 1.66 -19.50
C VAL A 31 -4.10 2.92 -18.74
N LEU A 32 -4.89 2.75 -17.68
CA LEU A 32 -5.31 3.87 -16.83
C LEU A 32 -4.12 4.51 -16.09
N ASP A 33 -3.10 3.74 -15.73
CA ASP A 33 -1.89 4.29 -15.11
C ASP A 33 -1.10 5.16 -16.10
N VAL A 34 -0.97 4.72 -17.36
CA VAL A 34 -0.37 5.53 -18.43
C VAL A 34 -1.19 6.79 -18.73
N ILE A 35 -2.51 6.67 -18.83
CA ILE A 35 -3.40 7.83 -18.99
C ILE A 35 -3.23 8.79 -17.79
N SER A 36 -3.10 8.26 -16.58
CA SER A 36 -2.87 9.07 -15.38
C SER A 36 -1.56 9.84 -15.45
N TYR A 37 -0.50 9.21 -15.94
CA TYR A 37 0.79 9.86 -16.13
C TYR A 37 0.67 11.04 -17.11
N TRP A 38 0.16 10.80 -18.30
CA TRP A 38 0.02 11.85 -19.32
C TRP A 38 -0.95 12.95 -18.92
N ALA A 39 -2.04 12.60 -18.22
CA ALA A 39 -2.96 13.60 -17.67
C ALA A 39 -2.30 14.50 -16.61
N THR A 40 -1.31 13.98 -15.86
CA THR A 40 -0.51 14.80 -14.95
C THR A 40 0.44 15.71 -15.72
N VAL A 41 1.10 15.21 -16.78
CA VAL A 41 1.98 15.99 -17.64
C VAL A 41 1.23 17.13 -18.33
N PHE A 42 -0.02 16.90 -18.75
CA PHE A 42 -0.88 17.91 -19.37
C PHE A 42 -1.74 18.72 -18.39
N GLU A 43 -1.47 18.61 -17.08
CA GLU A 43 -2.20 19.33 -16.01
C GLU A 43 -3.72 19.09 -15.99
N CYS A 44 -4.17 17.94 -16.49
CA CYS A 44 -5.59 17.55 -16.54
C CYS A 44 -5.91 16.29 -15.71
N SER A 45 -5.30 16.16 -14.54
CA SER A 45 -5.41 14.99 -13.64
C SER A 45 -6.85 14.63 -13.22
N ALA A 46 -7.79 15.58 -13.29
CA ALA A 46 -9.21 15.34 -13.02
C ALA A 46 -9.82 14.26 -13.92
N ILE A 47 -9.35 14.13 -15.17
CA ILE A 47 -9.85 13.14 -16.15
C ILE A 47 -9.63 11.72 -15.63
N THR A 48 -8.45 11.42 -15.09
CA THR A 48 -8.16 10.08 -14.58
C THR A 48 -8.91 9.77 -13.30
N THR A 49 -9.09 10.74 -12.45
CA THR A 49 -9.92 10.60 -11.25
C THR A 49 -11.35 10.25 -11.63
N LEU A 50 -11.95 10.99 -12.58
CA LEU A 50 -13.29 10.72 -13.09
C LEU A 50 -13.40 9.35 -13.76
N ALA A 51 -12.41 8.97 -14.61
CA ALA A 51 -12.39 7.67 -15.26
C ALA A 51 -12.33 6.51 -14.25
N ARG A 52 -11.56 6.63 -13.17
CA ARG A 52 -11.47 5.62 -12.11
C ARG A 52 -12.76 5.50 -11.31
N PHE A 53 -13.43 6.62 -11.00
CA PHE A 53 -14.73 6.58 -10.33
C PHE A 53 -15.84 6.04 -11.23
N ALA A 54 -15.83 6.37 -12.52
CA ALA A 54 -16.75 5.78 -13.50
C ALA A 54 -16.54 4.26 -13.61
N MET A 55 -15.30 3.81 -13.70
CA MET A 55 -14.94 2.38 -13.68
C MET A 55 -15.46 1.72 -12.39
N PHE A 56 -15.23 2.34 -11.23
CA PHE A 56 -15.73 1.83 -9.95
C PHE A 56 -17.25 1.66 -9.96
N ALA A 57 -17.98 2.69 -10.38
CA ALA A 57 -19.44 2.64 -10.48
C ALA A 57 -19.94 1.54 -11.44
N LEU A 58 -19.28 1.38 -12.59
CA LEU A 58 -19.63 0.33 -13.58
C LEU A 58 -19.39 -1.07 -13.02
N VAL A 59 -18.25 -1.30 -12.35
CA VAL A 59 -17.94 -2.59 -11.73
C VAL A 59 -18.94 -2.92 -10.63
N MET A 60 -19.29 -1.95 -9.80
CA MET A 60 -20.27 -2.14 -8.74
C MET A 60 -21.67 -2.44 -9.30
N LEU A 61 -22.11 -1.69 -10.32
CA LEU A 61 -23.36 -1.93 -11.00
C LEU A 61 -23.41 -3.33 -11.62
N TYR A 62 -22.35 -3.71 -12.36
CA TYR A 62 -22.24 -5.03 -12.96
C TYR A 62 -22.34 -6.15 -11.90
N ALA A 63 -21.53 -6.04 -10.83
CA ALA A 63 -21.53 -7.03 -9.76
C ALA A 63 -22.87 -7.11 -9.01
N PHE A 64 -23.51 -5.96 -8.77
CA PHE A 64 -24.85 -5.91 -8.18
C PHE A 64 -25.89 -6.62 -9.06
N LEU A 65 -25.87 -6.38 -10.39
CA LEU A 65 -26.81 -6.98 -11.33
C LEU A 65 -26.69 -8.50 -11.38
N ILE A 66 -25.45 -9.04 -11.39
CA ILE A 66 -25.21 -10.49 -11.45
C ILE A 66 -25.31 -11.18 -10.08
N SER A 67 -25.38 -10.42 -8.97
CA SER A 67 -25.37 -10.97 -7.61
C SER A 67 -26.70 -11.63 -7.25
N ASP A 68 -26.61 -12.83 -6.63
CA ASP A 68 -27.77 -13.49 -6.02
C ASP A 68 -28.13 -12.88 -4.64
N ARG A 69 -27.22 -12.08 -4.06
CA ARG A 69 -27.36 -11.48 -2.73
C ARG A 69 -27.32 -9.95 -2.77
N LYS A 70 -28.21 -9.34 -3.53
CA LYS A 70 -28.31 -7.88 -3.67
C LYS A 70 -28.42 -7.15 -2.33
N ARG A 71 -29.12 -7.75 -1.36
CA ARG A 71 -29.27 -7.20 0.00
C ARG A 71 -27.91 -6.95 0.68
N THR A 72 -26.88 -7.80 0.44
CA THR A 72 -25.54 -7.59 1.01
C THR A 72 -24.93 -6.27 0.53
N TYR A 73 -25.06 -5.95 -0.75
CA TYR A 73 -24.57 -4.68 -1.31
C TYR A 73 -25.29 -3.47 -0.70
N ILE A 74 -26.61 -3.56 -0.55
CA ILE A 74 -27.42 -2.48 0.03
C ILE A 74 -27.04 -2.26 1.50
N ILE A 75 -26.94 -3.32 2.30
CA ILE A 75 -26.54 -3.22 3.72
C ILE A 75 -25.13 -2.64 3.85
N PHE A 76 -24.20 -3.10 3.02
CA PHE A 76 -22.82 -2.62 3.06
C PHE A 76 -22.74 -1.14 2.67
N ALA A 77 -23.42 -0.72 1.59
CA ALA A 77 -23.51 0.67 1.20
C ALA A 77 -24.17 1.55 2.28
N ALA A 78 -25.27 1.10 2.87
CA ALA A 78 -25.95 1.82 3.94
C ALA A 78 -25.06 1.99 5.19
N ALA A 79 -24.33 0.95 5.59
CA ALA A 79 -23.39 1.04 6.72
C ALA A 79 -22.28 2.06 6.45
N LEU A 80 -21.74 2.09 5.23
CA LEU A 80 -20.73 3.07 4.84
C LEU A 80 -21.28 4.50 4.76
N CYS A 81 -22.52 4.68 4.27
CA CYS A 81 -23.19 5.98 4.29
C CYS A 81 -23.39 6.49 5.72
N LEU A 82 -23.81 5.63 6.64
CA LEU A 82 -23.95 5.99 8.06
C LEU A 82 -22.61 6.36 8.68
N PHE A 83 -21.57 5.59 8.39
CA PHE A 83 -20.21 5.93 8.82
C PHE A 83 -19.77 7.28 8.26
N TRP A 84 -19.99 7.52 6.97
CA TRP A 84 -19.64 8.78 6.32
C TRP A 84 -20.36 9.99 6.95
N ILE A 85 -21.64 9.88 7.26
CA ILE A 85 -22.38 10.94 7.96
C ILE A 85 -21.75 11.22 9.34
N ALA A 86 -21.42 10.18 10.11
CA ALA A 86 -20.77 10.34 11.40
C ALA A 86 -19.37 10.97 11.28
N HIS A 87 -18.61 10.58 10.25
CA HIS A 87 -17.30 11.17 9.91
C HIS A 87 -17.43 12.67 9.58
N MET A 88 -18.38 13.06 8.72
CA MET A 88 -18.62 14.49 8.42
C MET A 88 -18.92 15.29 9.68
N ILE A 89 -19.78 14.77 10.58
CA ILE A 89 -20.09 15.45 11.86
C ILE A 89 -18.83 15.57 12.71
N ALA A 90 -17.95 14.55 12.74
CA ALA A 90 -16.69 14.57 13.45
C ALA A 90 -15.71 15.62 12.87
N CYS A 91 -15.64 15.74 11.53
CA CYS A 91 -14.81 16.73 10.85
C CYS A 91 -15.21 18.17 11.19
N PHE A 92 -16.51 18.47 11.33
CA PHE A 92 -16.98 19.79 11.82
C PHE A 92 -16.53 20.10 13.23
N LYS A 93 -16.24 19.07 14.04
CA LYS A 93 -15.76 19.20 15.44
C LYS A 93 -14.25 19.06 15.59
N ALA A 94 -13.53 18.77 14.52
CA ALA A 94 -12.07 18.65 14.51
C ALA A 94 -11.39 20.01 14.75
N PRO A 95 -10.17 20.05 15.30
CA PRO A 95 -9.45 21.30 15.60
C PRO A 95 -9.29 22.25 14.42
N GLY A 96 -9.11 21.71 13.19
CA GLY A 96 -9.00 22.49 11.94
C GLY A 96 -10.34 22.83 11.28
N GLY A 97 -11.45 22.27 11.76
CA GLY A 97 -12.77 22.35 11.14
C GLY A 97 -12.90 21.46 9.89
N TYR A 98 -13.96 21.68 9.10
CA TYR A 98 -14.26 20.95 7.87
C TYR A 98 -14.12 21.89 6.67
N LYS A 99 -12.94 21.96 6.06
CA LYS A 99 -12.60 22.96 5.04
C LYS A 99 -12.72 22.44 3.62
N SER A 100 -12.54 21.12 3.40
CA SER A 100 -12.41 20.51 2.07
C SER A 100 -13.33 19.31 1.86
N PRO A 101 -14.67 19.46 1.95
CA PRO A 101 -15.62 18.34 1.89
C PRO A 101 -15.51 17.50 0.61
N VAL A 102 -15.21 18.12 -0.52
CA VAL A 102 -15.09 17.42 -1.82
C VAL A 102 -13.83 16.54 -1.87
N ALA A 103 -12.70 17.07 -1.37
CA ALA A 103 -11.45 16.32 -1.29
C ALA A 103 -11.61 15.14 -0.31
N ASP A 104 -12.22 15.38 0.83
CA ASP A 104 -12.50 14.38 1.86
C ASP A 104 -13.43 13.27 1.34
N ALA A 105 -14.51 13.60 0.62
CA ALA A 105 -15.36 12.63 -0.06
C ALA A 105 -14.56 11.77 -1.06
N GLY A 106 -13.64 12.40 -1.80
CA GLY A 106 -12.73 11.71 -2.71
C GLY A 106 -11.83 10.71 -1.99
N ASP A 107 -11.24 11.09 -0.86
CA ASP A 107 -10.36 10.23 -0.06
C ASP A 107 -11.12 9.10 0.63
N PHE A 108 -12.32 9.39 1.12
CA PHE A 108 -13.22 8.37 1.63
C PHE A 108 -13.56 7.34 0.57
N LEU A 109 -13.97 7.78 -0.63
CA LEU A 109 -14.27 6.87 -1.74
C LEU A 109 -13.06 6.03 -2.13
N ARG A 110 -11.86 6.59 -2.17
CA ARG A 110 -10.61 5.83 -2.43
C ARG A 110 -10.38 4.75 -1.37
N THR A 111 -10.65 5.07 -0.11
CA THR A 111 -10.46 4.13 1.01
C THR A 111 -11.47 2.98 0.97
N VAL A 112 -12.73 3.26 0.64
CA VAL A 112 -13.79 2.23 0.61
C VAL A 112 -13.85 1.44 -0.71
N GLN A 113 -13.17 1.89 -1.76
CA GLN A 113 -13.11 1.15 -3.03
C GLN A 113 -12.64 -0.28 -2.87
N MET A 114 -11.60 -0.52 -2.06
CA MET A 114 -11.04 -1.87 -1.89
C MET A 114 -12.06 -2.86 -1.30
N PRO A 115 -12.76 -2.58 -0.20
CA PRO A 115 -13.83 -3.45 0.30
C PRO A 115 -14.96 -3.67 -0.73
N PHE A 116 -15.37 -2.65 -1.46
CA PHE A 116 -16.39 -2.78 -2.49
C PHE A 116 -15.94 -3.64 -3.68
N PHE A 117 -14.75 -3.39 -4.23
CA PHE A 117 -14.19 -4.23 -5.29
C PHE A 117 -14.04 -5.69 -4.82
N THR A 118 -13.64 -5.90 -3.57
CA THR A 118 -13.56 -7.26 -3.00
C THR A 118 -14.93 -7.94 -3.04
N LEU A 119 -15.99 -7.26 -2.64
CA LEU A 119 -17.36 -7.79 -2.71
C LEU A 119 -17.77 -8.10 -4.15
N ALA A 120 -17.45 -7.20 -5.09
CA ALA A 120 -17.71 -7.40 -6.51
C ALA A 120 -16.97 -8.63 -7.07
N PHE A 121 -15.67 -8.75 -6.80
CA PHE A 121 -14.88 -9.91 -7.25
C PHE A 121 -15.32 -11.20 -6.58
N ILE A 122 -15.68 -11.21 -5.29
CA ILE A 122 -16.29 -12.39 -4.63
C ILE A 122 -17.53 -12.84 -5.41
N THR A 123 -18.36 -11.89 -5.87
CA THR A 123 -19.53 -12.22 -6.69
C THR A 123 -19.12 -12.86 -8.02
N CYS A 124 -18.12 -12.29 -8.72
CA CYS A 124 -17.60 -12.87 -9.96
C CYS A 124 -17.03 -14.28 -9.77
N PHE A 125 -16.21 -14.49 -8.74
CA PHE A 125 -15.63 -15.80 -8.40
C PHE A 125 -16.69 -16.84 -8.05
N LYS A 126 -17.81 -16.44 -7.47
CA LYS A 126 -18.95 -17.36 -7.21
C LYS A 126 -19.73 -17.72 -8.46
N LYS A 127 -19.71 -16.87 -9.48
CA LYS A 127 -20.49 -17.08 -10.72
C LYS A 127 -19.75 -17.96 -11.73
N SER A 128 -18.41 -18.03 -11.66
CA SER A 128 -17.62 -18.80 -12.62
C SER A 128 -16.35 -19.37 -12.00
N ASP A 129 -16.20 -20.68 -12.07
CA ASP A 129 -14.97 -21.39 -11.64
C ASP A 129 -13.75 -21.10 -12.57
N ARG A 130 -13.95 -20.41 -13.67
CA ARG A 130 -12.88 -19.99 -14.60
C ARG A 130 -12.24 -18.66 -14.23
N VAL A 131 -12.89 -17.84 -13.38
CA VAL A 131 -12.36 -16.54 -12.96
C VAL A 131 -10.93 -16.62 -12.44
N PRO A 132 -10.51 -17.61 -11.62
CA PRO A 132 -9.11 -17.76 -11.22
C PRO A 132 -8.12 -17.80 -12.39
N SER A 133 -8.45 -18.53 -13.46
CA SER A 133 -7.60 -18.63 -14.66
C SER A 133 -7.56 -17.31 -15.45
N TYR A 134 -8.68 -16.62 -15.55
CA TYR A 134 -8.73 -15.29 -16.16
C TYR A 134 -7.93 -14.25 -15.37
N VAL A 135 -7.94 -14.30 -14.04
CA VAL A 135 -7.14 -13.45 -13.16
C VAL A 135 -5.64 -13.70 -13.39
N GLN A 136 -5.22 -14.97 -13.39
CA GLN A 136 -3.83 -15.36 -13.60
C GLN A 136 -3.34 -14.91 -15.00
N ALA A 137 -4.14 -15.15 -16.04
CA ALA A 137 -3.84 -14.68 -17.39
C ALA A 137 -3.82 -13.14 -17.48
N GLY A 138 -4.77 -12.47 -16.82
CA GLY A 138 -4.85 -11.01 -16.75
C GLY A 138 -3.61 -10.41 -16.11
N PHE A 139 -3.09 -11.01 -15.05
CA PHE A 139 -1.85 -10.56 -14.41
C PHE A 139 -0.64 -10.71 -15.32
N LEU A 140 -0.54 -11.84 -16.05
CA LEU A 140 0.52 -12.02 -17.03
C LEU A 140 0.47 -10.95 -18.13
N VAL A 141 -0.73 -10.67 -18.68
CA VAL A 141 -0.86 -9.65 -19.72
C VAL A 141 -0.62 -8.25 -19.17
N ASN A 142 -1.03 -7.97 -17.92
CA ASN A 142 -0.68 -6.72 -17.25
C ASN A 142 0.84 -6.50 -17.20
N MET A 143 1.58 -7.52 -16.79
CA MET A 143 3.04 -7.47 -16.76
C MET A 143 3.62 -7.17 -18.15
N ILE A 144 3.12 -7.85 -19.18
CA ILE A 144 3.55 -7.61 -20.56
C ILE A 144 3.24 -6.16 -20.99
N LEU A 145 2.07 -5.63 -20.66
CA LEU A 145 1.70 -4.24 -20.97
C LEU A 145 2.58 -3.24 -20.21
N MET A 146 2.85 -3.47 -18.94
CA MET A 146 3.73 -2.61 -18.14
C MET A 146 5.14 -2.57 -18.71
N MET A 147 5.70 -3.74 -19.10
CA MET A 147 6.99 -3.82 -19.79
C MET A 147 6.97 -3.11 -21.16
N HIS A 148 5.88 -3.23 -21.90
CA HIS A 148 5.71 -2.51 -23.17
C HIS A 148 5.73 -1.00 -22.99
N PHE A 149 4.99 -0.48 -22.02
CA PHE A 149 4.97 0.95 -21.70
C PHE A 149 6.31 1.44 -21.16
N LEU A 150 7.02 0.61 -20.40
CA LEU A 150 8.38 0.91 -19.96
C LEU A 150 9.31 1.07 -21.17
N ILE A 151 9.33 0.10 -22.10
CA ILE A 151 10.15 0.15 -23.31
C ILE A 151 9.80 1.37 -24.17
N LEU A 152 8.51 1.64 -24.40
CA LEU A 152 8.05 2.79 -25.18
C LEU A 152 8.49 4.11 -24.55
N SER A 153 8.44 4.23 -23.22
CA SER A 153 8.89 5.43 -22.51
C SER A 153 10.37 5.71 -22.76
N TYR A 154 11.19 4.68 -22.78
CA TYR A 154 12.61 4.78 -23.12
C TYR A 154 12.84 5.14 -24.60
N MET A 155 12.13 4.50 -25.50
CA MET A 155 12.26 4.78 -26.94
C MET A 155 11.86 6.21 -27.29
N THR A 156 10.94 6.79 -26.54
CA THR A 156 10.46 8.17 -26.74
C THR A 156 11.23 9.21 -25.91
N GLY A 157 12.16 8.77 -25.04
CA GLY A 157 12.90 9.68 -24.17
C GLY A 157 12.05 10.38 -23.09
N THR A 158 10.86 9.81 -22.79
CA THR A 158 9.88 10.38 -21.84
C THR A 158 9.79 9.56 -20.54
N GLN A 159 10.76 8.68 -20.29
CA GLN A 159 10.81 7.87 -19.09
C GLN A 159 10.98 8.70 -17.82
N ILE A 160 10.39 8.21 -16.73
CA ILE A 160 10.68 8.70 -15.38
C ILE A 160 11.57 7.69 -14.67
N TYR A 161 12.46 8.21 -13.84
CA TYR A 161 13.26 7.42 -12.91
C TYR A 161 12.61 7.37 -11.53
N THR A 162 12.77 6.26 -10.82
CA THR A 162 12.30 6.12 -9.43
C THR A 162 12.94 7.17 -8.52
N TYR A 163 14.23 7.42 -8.74
CA TYR A 163 15.03 8.46 -8.07
C TYR A 163 15.56 9.43 -9.14
N VAL A 164 14.84 10.52 -9.29
CA VAL A 164 15.06 11.49 -10.39
C VAL A 164 16.47 12.08 -10.33
N ASP A 165 16.91 12.50 -9.14
CA ASP A 165 18.23 13.15 -8.95
C ASP A 165 19.39 12.21 -9.27
N ALA A 166 19.27 10.94 -8.92
CA ALA A 166 20.29 9.93 -9.18
C ALA A 166 20.14 9.26 -10.56
N ARG A 167 19.06 9.51 -11.28
CA ARG A 167 18.67 8.83 -12.52
C ARG A 167 18.70 7.31 -12.40
N VAL A 168 18.20 6.78 -11.27
CA VAL A 168 18.19 5.36 -10.95
C VAL A 168 16.76 4.87 -10.78
N GLY A 169 16.54 3.59 -11.15
CA GLY A 169 15.23 2.96 -11.16
C GLY A 169 14.42 3.27 -12.41
N LEU A 170 13.69 2.27 -12.89
CA LEU A 170 12.94 2.33 -14.14
C LEU A 170 11.45 2.32 -13.85
N MET A 171 10.79 3.47 -13.96
CA MET A 171 9.34 3.57 -13.74
C MET A 171 8.51 3.62 -15.03
N GLY A 172 9.12 4.01 -16.14
CA GLY A 172 8.34 4.24 -17.36
C GLY A 172 7.34 5.38 -17.21
N TRP A 173 6.09 5.13 -17.58
CA TRP A 173 4.98 6.09 -17.44
C TRP A 173 4.12 5.80 -16.20
N ALA A 174 4.73 5.57 -15.04
CA ALA A 174 4.02 5.40 -13.78
C ALA A 174 4.21 6.63 -12.89
N ASN A 175 3.13 7.17 -12.32
CA ASN A 175 3.20 8.38 -11.49
C ASN A 175 3.76 8.16 -10.10
N VAL A 176 3.62 6.96 -9.54
CA VAL A 176 3.95 6.66 -8.14
C VAL A 176 4.72 5.36 -8.05
N HIS A 177 6.01 5.46 -7.73
CA HIS A 177 6.91 4.31 -7.64
C HIS A 177 6.46 3.27 -6.61
N ASN A 178 5.98 3.69 -5.44
CA ASN A 178 5.51 2.75 -4.41
C ASN A 178 4.27 1.95 -4.87
N SER A 179 3.36 2.56 -5.63
CA SER A 179 2.21 1.83 -6.19
C SER A 179 2.62 0.86 -7.29
N GLN A 180 3.57 1.25 -8.15
CA GLN A 180 4.11 0.39 -9.20
C GLN A 180 4.78 -0.85 -8.60
N SER A 181 5.67 -0.64 -7.62
CA SER A 181 6.33 -1.69 -6.86
C SER A 181 5.34 -2.64 -6.20
N ALA A 182 4.32 -2.09 -5.55
CA ALA A 182 3.28 -2.90 -4.93
C ALA A 182 2.56 -3.78 -5.95
N ILE A 183 2.15 -3.23 -7.10
CA ILE A 183 1.46 -3.97 -8.17
C ILE A 183 2.34 -5.11 -8.68
N LEU A 184 3.62 -4.85 -8.97
CA LEU A 184 4.55 -5.88 -9.43
C LEU A 184 4.73 -7.00 -8.39
N ALA A 185 4.95 -6.65 -7.13
CA ALA A 185 5.04 -7.63 -6.04
C ALA A 185 3.78 -8.50 -5.89
N PHE A 186 2.61 -7.97 -6.27
CA PHE A 186 1.33 -8.70 -6.18
C PHE A 186 1.08 -9.63 -7.37
N VAL A 187 1.43 -9.22 -8.56
CA VAL A 187 1.12 -10.01 -9.77
C VAL A 187 2.13 -11.14 -9.99
N VAL A 188 3.40 -10.94 -9.64
CA VAL A 188 4.49 -11.90 -9.90
C VAL A 188 4.23 -13.30 -9.31
N PRO A 189 3.81 -13.48 -8.04
CA PRO A 189 3.57 -14.83 -7.50
C PRO A 189 2.55 -15.62 -8.30
N LEU A 190 1.48 -14.98 -8.74
CA LEU A 190 0.41 -15.65 -9.50
C LEU A 190 0.77 -15.84 -10.98
N ILE A 191 1.60 -14.98 -11.56
CA ILE A 191 2.17 -15.18 -12.90
C ILE A 191 3.07 -16.42 -12.89
N LEU A 192 3.99 -16.52 -11.94
CA LEU A 192 4.88 -17.67 -11.82
C LEU A 192 4.09 -18.97 -11.61
N PHE A 193 3.05 -18.94 -10.77
CA PHE A 193 2.16 -20.08 -10.60
C PHE A 193 1.42 -20.44 -11.90
N TYR A 194 0.91 -19.46 -12.65
CA TYR A 194 0.22 -19.68 -13.91
C TYR A 194 1.11 -20.34 -14.95
N ILE A 195 2.33 -19.85 -15.14
CA ILE A 195 3.30 -20.41 -16.07
C ILE A 195 3.79 -21.80 -15.61
N TYR A 196 3.99 -22.00 -14.30
CA TYR A 196 4.31 -23.31 -13.76
C TYR A 196 3.25 -24.36 -14.13
N LYS A 197 1.96 -24.01 -14.09
CA LYS A 197 0.85 -24.91 -14.49
C LYS A 197 0.97 -25.39 -15.95
N MET A 198 1.60 -24.62 -16.82
CA MET A 198 1.83 -25.00 -18.22
C MET A 198 2.87 -26.11 -18.37
N LYS A 199 3.62 -26.45 -17.30
CA LYS A 199 4.66 -27.50 -17.29
C LYS A 199 5.74 -27.32 -18.39
N LYS A 200 6.06 -26.06 -18.73
CA LYS A 200 7.10 -25.69 -19.71
C LYS A 200 8.26 -24.99 -19.01
N PRO A 201 9.34 -25.71 -18.61
CA PRO A 201 10.44 -25.14 -17.80
C PRO A 201 11.14 -23.95 -18.50
N VAL A 202 11.32 -24.01 -19.81
CA VAL A 202 11.95 -22.92 -20.57
C VAL A 202 11.11 -21.65 -20.50
N LEU A 203 9.79 -21.75 -20.67
CA LEU A 203 8.88 -20.61 -20.54
C LEU A 203 8.88 -20.06 -19.11
N PHE A 204 8.95 -20.95 -18.13
CA PHE A 204 9.04 -20.56 -16.71
C PHE A 204 10.33 -19.77 -16.44
N TYR A 205 11.47 -20.25 -16.96
CA TYR A 205 12.75 -19.57 -16.83
C TYR A 205 12.70 -18.13 -17.37
N PHE A 206 12.26 -17.95 -18.61
CA PHE A 206 12.18 -16.62 -19.22
C PHE A 206 11.18 -15.72 -18.50
N THR A 207 10.01 -16.24 -18.11
CA THR A 207 9.02 -15.44 -17.38
C THR A 207 9.54 -15.04 -16.00
N ALA A 208 10.16 -15.95 -15.26
CA ALA A 208 10.74 -15.65 -13.95
C ALA A 208 11.85 -14.60 -14.08
N LEU A 209 12.74 -14.75 -15.07
CA LEU A 209 13.79 -13.78 -15.32
C LEU A 209 13.22 -12.39 -15.59
N ILE A 210 12.24 -12.27 -16.49
CA ILE A 210 11.60 -10.98 -16.82
C ILE A 210 10.94 -10.38 -15.58
N CYS A 211 10.13 -11.15 -14.85
CA CYS A 211 9.45 -10.67 -13.64
C CYS A 211 10.42 -10.13 -12.59
N PHE A 212 11.51 -10.85 -12.33
CA PHE A 212 12.46 -10.46 -11.31
C PHE A 212 13.40 -9.34 -11.75
N VAL A 213 13.73 -9.28 -13.04
CA VAL A 213 14.46 -8.15 -13.64
C VAL A 213 13.64 -6.87 -13.53
N ASP A 214 12.34 -6.94 -13.83
CA ASP A 214 11.46 -5.77 -13.70
C ASP A 214 11.35 -5.29 -12.25
N LEU A 215 11.10 -6.20 -11.30
CA LEU A 215 11.13 -5.89 -9.87
C LEU A 215 12.47 -5.26 -9.44
N PHE A 216 13.60 -5.80 -9.89
CA PHE A 216 14.91 -5.29 -9.52
C PHE A 216 15.16 -3.87 -10.05
N PHE A 217 14.82 -3.62 -11.32
CA PHE A 217 15.12 -2.35 -11.97
C PHE A 217 14.17 -1.21 -11.60
N VAL A 218 12.97 -1.46 -11.07
CA VAL A 218 12.18 -0.39 -10.43
C VAL A 218 12.96 0.26 -9.28
N GLY A 219 13.81 -0.49 -8.59
CA GLY A 219 14.82 0.03 -7.67
C GLY A 219 14.28 0.45 -6.30
N THR A 220 13.05 0.09 -5.94
CA THR A 220 12.55 0.32 -4.58
C THR A 220 12.96 -0.80 -3.64
N ARG A 221 13.06 -0.48 -2.34
CA ARG A 221 13.32 -1.51 -1.31
C ARG A 221 12.23 -2.58 -1.28
N VAL A 222 10.99 -2.19 -1.55
CA VAL A 222 9.83 -3.11 -1.60
C VAL A 222 10.06 -4.17 -2.65
N ASP A 223 10.41 -3.77 -3.87
CA ASP A 223 10.65 -4.69 -4.99
C ASP A 223 11.83 -5.60 -4.71
N TYR A 224 12.92 -5.01 -4.23
CA TYR A 224 14.13 -5.76 -3.92
C TYR A 224 13.87 -6.89 -2.89
N PHE A 225 13.20 -6.59 -1.78
CA PHE A 225 12.87 -7.60 -0.77
C PHE A 225 11.77 -8.57 -1.24
N SER A 226 10.91 -8.18 -2.16
CA SER A 226 9.89 -9.06 -2.72
C SER A 226 10.49 -10.21 -3.54
N ILE A 227 11.63 -10.00 -4.22
CA ILE A 227 12.31 -11.02 -5.02
C ILE A 227 12.65 -12.27 -4.19
N PRO A 228 13.47 -12.19 -3.13
CA PRO A 228 13.80 -13.37 -2.32
C PRO A 228 12.58 -13.94 -1.60
N ILE A 229 11.63 -13.13 -1.13
CA ILE A 229 10.42 -13.61 -0.47
C ILE A 229 9.60 -14.48 -1.43
N ILE A 230 9.33 -14.00 -2.64
CA ILE A 230 8.57 -14.75 -3.66
C ILE A 230 9.33 -16.01 -4.09
N GLY A 231 10.63 -15.88 -4.36
CA GLY A 231 11.47 -17.00 -4.81
C GLY A 231 11.55 -18.13 -3.78
N ILE A 232 11.88 -17.79 -2.52
CA ILE A 232 11.97 -18.75 -1.42
C ILE A 232 10.62 -19.40 -1.12
N ALA A 233 9.55 -18.59 -1.07
CA ALA A 233 8.21 -19.13 -0.83
C ALA A 233 7.78 -20.08 -1.94
N MET A 234 8.06 -19.76 -3.20
CA MET A 234 7.72 -20.65 -4.31
C MET A 234 8.53 -21.94 -4.27
N ILE A 235 9.83 -21.89 -3.97
CA ILE A 235 10.68 -23.08 -3.75
C ILE A 235 10.07 -23.95 -2.65
N PHE A 236 9.71 -23.36 -1.51
CA PHE A 236 9.09 -24.08 -0.39
C PHE A 236 7.82 -24.81 -0.82
N PHE A 237 6.90 -24.14 -1.52
CA PHE A 237 5.66 -24.77 -1.95
C PHE A 237 5.85 -25.78 -3.11
N LEU A 238 6.89 -25.65 -3.92
CA LEU A 238 7.28 -26.68 -4.89
C LEU A 238 7.76 -27.96 -4.19
N ILE A 239 8.54 -27.82 -3.11
CA ILE A 239 8.96 -28.96 -2.27
C ILE A 239 7.73 -29.65 -1.64
N VAL A 240 6.84 -28.88 -1.06
CA VAL A 240 5.59 -29.39 -0.48
C VAL A 240 4.73 -30.12 -1.52
N SER A 241 4.68 -29.59 -2.73
CA SER A 241 3.95 -30.19 -3.86
C SER A 241 4.69 -31.37 -4.51
N LYS A 242 5.86 -31.73 -3.98
CA LYS A 242 6.72 -32.82 -4.50
C LYS A 242 7.06 -32.68 -5.99
N GLU A 243 7.30 -31.45 -6.45
CA GLU A 243 7.75 -31.21 -7.81
C GLU A 243 9.12 -31.87 -8.03
N LYS A 244 9.28 -32.64 -9.09
CA LYS A 244 10.49 -33.41 -9.37
C LYS A 244 11.45 -32.74 -10.35
N ASN A 245 10.96 -31.75 -11.11
CA ASN A 245 11.78 -31.11 -12.12
C ASN A 245 12.74 -30.09 -11.48
N PRO A 246 14.07 -30.34 -11.51
CA PRO A 246 15.06 -29.47 -10.88
C PRO A 246 15.14 -28.09 -11.53
N ALA A 247 14.71 -27.93 -12.79
CA ALA A 247 14.79 -26.66 -13.51
C ALA A 247 14.07 -25.52 -12.77
N TYR A 248 12.92 -25.77 -12.13
CA TYR A 248 12.19 -24.75 -11.37
C TYR A 248 13.00 -24.28 -10.15
N TYR A 249 13.61 -25.21 -9.42
CA TYR A 249 14.42 -24.90 -8.24
C TYR A 249 15.69 -24.14 -8.60
N VAL A 250 16.38 -24.59 -9.63
CA VAL A 250 17.61 -23.94 -10.12
C VAL A 250 17.31 -22.52 -10.59
N THR A 251 16.25 -22.33 -11.36
CA THR A 251 15.84 -20.99 -11.82
C THR A 251 15.58 -20.04 -10.64
N LEU A 252 14.74 -20.43 -9.70
CA LEU A 252 14.38 -19.59 -8.56
C LEU A 252 15.58 -19.37 -7.63
N GLY A 253 16.35 -20.44 -7.35
CA GLY A 253 17.55 -20.34 -6.52
C GLY A 253 18.61 -19.43 -7.13
N ALA A 254 18.86 -19.54 -8.42
CA ALA A 254 19.80 -18.66 -9.14
C ALA A 254 19.38 -17.18 -9.07
N ILE A 255 18.08 -16.89 -9.26
CA ILE A 255 17.54 -15.53 -9.17
C ILE A 255 17.70 -14.97 -7.74
N VAL A 256 17.36 -15.75 -6.71
CA VAL A 256 17.52 -15.32 -5.31
C VAL A 256 18.99 -15.03 -5.00
N VAL A 257 19.92 -15.93 -5.39
CA VAL A 257 21.35 -15.73 -5.19
C VAL A 257 21.84 -14.50 -5.96
N LEU A 258 21.45 -14.33 -7.21
CA LEU A 258 21.81 -13.15 -8.00
C LEU A 258 21.31 -11.85 -7.35
N CYS A 259 20.08 -11.84 -6.85
CA CYS A 259 19.53 -10.70 -6.11
C CYS A 259 20.38 -10.36 -4.88
N LEU A 260 20.81 -11.36 -4.12
CA LEU A 260 21.67 -11.16 -2.94
C LEU A 260 23.06 -10.63 -3.32
N ILE A 261 23.66 -11.14 -4.41
CA ILE A 261 24.94 -10.64 -4.95
C ILE A 261 24.82 -9.17 -5.38
N CYS A 262 23.70 -8.83 -6.05
CA CYS A 262 23.45 -7.48 -6.54
C CYS A 262 22.99 -6.50 -5.43
N PHE A 263 22.95 -6.92 -4.17
CA PHE A 263 22.53 -6.06 -3.05
C PHE A 263 23.33 -4.76 -2.97
N ASN A 264 24.62 -4.83 -3.26
CA ASN A 264 25.52 -3.67 -3.27
C ASN A 264 25.60 -2.94 -4.62
N SER A 265 24.66 -3.21 -5.55
CA SER A 265 24.62 -2.54 -6.84
C SER A 265 24.19 -1.07 -6.73
N SER A 266 24.52 -0.27 -7.76
CA SER A 266 24.13 1.15 -7.83
C SER A 266 22.62 1.36 -7.73
N VAL A 267 21.82 0.41 -8.23
CA VAL A 267 20.35 0.49 -8.19
C VAL A 267 19.84 0.48 -6.74
N VAL A 268 20.41 -0.36 -5.89
CA VAL A 268 20.00 -0.47 -4.48
C VAL A 268 20.70 0.59 -3.61
N ASN A 269 21.99 0.79 -3.84
CA ASN A 269 22.82 1.65 -2.99
C ASN A 269 22.68 3.14 -3.28
N SER A 270 22.28 3.57 -4.49
CA SER A 270 22.15 5.00 -4.77
C SER A 270 21.12 5.68 -3.86
N ASN A 271 20.04 4.98 -3.52
CA ASN A 271 19.07 5.47 -2.53
C ASN A 271 19.68 5.54 -1.12
N LEU A 272 20.43 4.52 -0.71
CA LEU A 272 21.08 4.47 0.60
C LEU A 272 22.22 5.49 0.68
N TYR A 273 23.03 5.60 -0.38
CA TYR A 273 24.16 6.50 -0.45
C TYR A 273 23.72 7.97 -0.42
N ASN A 274 22.82 8.38 -1.30
CA ASN A 274 22.31 9.76 -1.32
C ASN A 274 21.63 10.13 0.01
N HIS A 275 20.88 9.20 0.60
CA HIS A 275 20.30 9.42 1.91
C HIS A 275 21.36 9.59 2.99
N SER A 276 22.40 8.76 3.01
CA SER A 276 23.47 8.83 4.01
C SER A 276 24.32 10.09 3.88
N VAL A 277 24.68 10.50 2.65
CA VAL A 277 25.44 11.73 2.39
C VAL A 277 24.66 12.96 2.82
N ASN A 278 23.39 13.07 2.41
CA ASN A 278 22.54 14.19 2.82
C ASN A 278 22.35 14.24 4.34
N MET A 279 22.25 13.08 5.01
CA MET A 279 22.13 13.03 6.46
C MET A 279 23.43 13.40 7.18
N SER A 280 24.59 12.97 6.67
CA SER A 280 25.88 13.31 7.28
C SER A 280 26.17 14.80 7.20
N THR A 281 25.90 15.45 6.06
CA THR A 281 26.09 16.90 5.89
C THR A 281 25.19 17.70 6.83
N LYS A 282 23.91 17.30 6.94
CA LYS A 282 22.98 17.97 7.86
C LYS A 282 23.34 17.73 9.33
N GLN A 283 23.84 16.52 9.65
CA GLN A 283 24.29 16.21 11.02
C GLN A 283 25.51 17.03 11.40
N SER A 284 26.49 17.18 10.49
CA SER A 284 27.66 18.04 10.75
C SER A 284 27.24 19.46 11.13
N TYR A 285 26.27 20.04 10.43
CA TYR A 285 25.76 21.38 10.76
C TYR A 285 25.17 21.46 12.18
N ILE A 286 24.42 20.44 12.60
CA ILE A 286 23.89 20.39 13.97
C ILE A 286 25.01 20.17 14.98
N ASP A 287 25.93 19.23 14.70
CA ASP A 287 27.03 18.90 15.60
C ASP A 287 27.92 20.15 15.84
N ASP A 288 28.27 20.90 14.76
CA ASP A 288 29.00 22.16 14.87
C ASP A 288 28.26 23.18 15.77
N THR A 289 26.93 23.26 15.60
CA THR A 289 26.09 24.15 16.44
C THR A 289 26.03 23.68 17.90
N LEU A 290 25.99 22.37 18.12
CA LEU A 290 25.90 21.78 19.47
C LEU A 290 27.25 21.80 20.20
N GLU A 291 28.40 21.74 19.49
CA GLU A 291 29.72 21.86 20.09
C GLU A 291 29.96 23.22 20.74
N GLU A 292 29.29 24.27 20.22
CA GLU A 292 29.31 25.60 20.84
C GLU A 292 28.42 25.71 22.09
N ILE A 293 27.53 24.73 22.30
CA ILE A 293 26.59 24.72 23.42
C ILE A 293 27.07 23.73 24.48
N HIS A 294 27.34 24.23 25.65
CA HIS A 294 27.77 23.39 26.78
C HIS A 294 26.65 23.29 27.82
N THR A 295 26.55 22.10 28.43
CA THR A 295 25.74 21.90 29.62
C THR A 295 26.23 22.76 30.78
N PRO A 296 25.45 23.01 31.84
CA PRO A 296 25.92 23.72 33.04
C PRO A 296 27.17 23.08 33.68
N SER A 297 27.42 21.78 33.42
CA SER A 297 28.59 21.05 33.85
C SER A 297 29.80 21.21 32.91
N GLY A 298 29.71 21.99 31.84
CA GLY A 298 30.80 22.25 30.90
C GLY A 298 31.01 21.17 29.82
N ASN A 299 30.15 20.16 29.73
CA ASN A 299 30.22 19.12 28.69
C ASN A 299 29.46 19.56 27.42
N PRO A 300 29.89 19.11 26.22
CA PRO A 300 29.12 19.30 24.98
C PRO A 300 27.71 18.74 25.12
N LEU A 301 26.76 19.36 24.45
CA LEU A 301 25.37 18.93 24.48
C LEU A 301 25.19 17.61 23.72
N PRO A 302 24.65 16.54 24.33
CA PRO A 302 24.45 15.27 23.65
C PRO A 302 23.30 15.39 22.62
N SER A 303 23.31 14.50 21.63
CA SER A 303 22.27 14.45 20.58
C SER A 303 20.87 14.06 21.07
N HIS A 304 20.75 13.61 22.32
CA HIS A 304 19.49 13.46 23.07
C HIS A 304 19.68 14.06 24.44
N ILE A 305 18.74 14.89 24.87
CA ILE A 305 18.72 15.46 26.22
C ILE A 305 17.41 15.07 26.89
N ASP A 306 17.34 15.21 28.19
CA ASP A 306 16.08 15.11 28.91
C ASP A 306 15.50 16.51 29.18
N LYS A 307 14.28 16.54 29.68
CA LYS A 307 13.59 17.77 30.00
C LYS A 307 14.33 18.60 31.05
N GLU A 308 14.90 17.95 32.05
CA GLU A 308 15.61 18.57 33.15
C GLU A 308 16.87 19.28 32.65
N THR A 309 17.63 18.61 31.80
CA THR A 309 18.79 19.20 31.12
C THR A 309 18.36 20.39 30.24
N PHE A 310 17.29 20.25 29.42
CA PHE A 310 16.80 21.36 28.61
C PHE A 310 16.39 22.57 29.47
N ASP A 311 15.64 22.33 30.54
CA ASP A 311 15.17 23.40 31.43
C ASP A 311 16.34 24.16 32.10
N SER A 312 17.46 23.48 32.35
CA SER A 312 18.67 24.06 32.95
C SER A 312 19.55 24.85 31.96
N LEU A 313 19.31 24.71 30.62
CA LEU A 313 20.12 25.40 29.60
C LEU A 313 19.94 26.93 29.66
N PRO A 314 21.00 27.68 29.34
CA PRO A 314 20.90 29.13 29.21
C PRO A 314 20.01 29.53 28.03
N PRO A 315 19.38 30.73 28.08
CA PRO A 315 18.46 31.20 27.03
C PRO A 315 19.05 31.15 25.60
N ARG A 316 20.35 31.43 25.45
CA ARG A 316 21.04 31.37 24.17
C ARG A 316 21.05 29.94 23.60
N ALA A 317 21.33 28.95 24.43
CA ALA A 317 21.34 27.54 24.00
C ALA A 317 19.94 27.08 23.57
N LYS A 318 18.91 27.42 24.35
CA LYS A 318 17.51 27.14 23.96
C LYS A 318 17.12 27.78 22.64
N TYR A 319 17.60 28.99 22.37
CA TYR A 319 17.36 29.71 21.12
C TYR A 319 18.04 29.00 19.92
N GLU A 320 19.27 28.50 20.05
CA GLU A 320 19.92 27.76 18.96
C GLU A 320 19.22 26.42 18.71
N ILE A 321 18.75 25.72 19.73
CA ILE A 321 17.93 24.51 19.58
C ILE A 321 16.61 24.85 18.86
N LEU A 322 15.96 25.93 19.22
CA LEU A 322 14.74 26.39 18.50
C LEU A 322 15.02 26.59 17.01
N LYS A 323 16.13 27.26 16.65
CA LYS A 323 16.50 27.46 15.24
C LYS A 323 16.68 26.15 14.48
N ILE A 324 17.27 25.12 15.11
CA ILE A 324 17.41 23.79 14.50
C ILE A 324 16.01 23.22 14.22
N TYR A 325 15.07 23.34 15.16
CA TYR A 325 13.71 22.87 14.98
C TYR A 325 12.93 23.68 13.94
N GLU A 326 13.11 24.99 13.88
CA GLU A 326 12.54 25.86 12.85
C GLU A 326 13.05 25.47 11.45
N LEU A 327 14.33 25.10 11.33
CA LEU A 327 14.93 24.67 10.07
C LEU A 327 14.35 23.33 9.57
N TYR A 328 14.16 22.37 10.47
CA TYR A 328 13.80 20.99 10.06
C TYR A 328 12.32 20.62 10.32
N ALA A 329 11.65 21.28 11.26
CA ALA A 329 10.27 21.03 11.64
C ALA A 329 9.44 22.34 11.78
N GLY A 330 9.87 23.42 11.13
CA GLY A 330 9.28 24.75 11.24
C GLY A 330 7.75 24.82 11.14
N PRO A 331 7.10 24.17 10.18
CA PRO A 331 5.63 24.13 10.11
C PRO A 331 4.96 23.51 11.33
N MET A 332 5.61 22.49 11.95
CA MET A 332 5.11 21.89 13.21
C MET A 332 5.29 22.86 14.38
N VAL A 333 6.46 23.49 14.47
CA VAL A 333 6.76 24.51 15.48
C VAL A 333 5.77 25.67 15.42
N GLN A 334 5.50 26.16 14.21
CA GLN A 334 4.53 27.24 14.02
C GLN A 334 3.11 26.86 14.46
N ARG A 335 2.69 25.62 14.21
CA ARG A 335 1.32 25.17 14.55
C ARG A 335 1.12 24.78 16.00
N PHE A 336 2.09 24.10 16.60
CA PHE A 336 1.93 23.45 17.90
C PHE A 336 2.79 24.07 19.02
N GLY A 337 3.70 24.98 18.66
CA GLY A 337 4.70 25.51 19.57
C GLY A 337 5.95 24.64 19.71
N PHE A 338 7.09 25.30 19.96
CA PHE A 338 8.39 24.63 20.01
C PHE A 338 8.48 23.56 21.11
N GLU A 339 8.10 23.93 22.36
CA GLU A 339 8.25 23.03 23.51
C GLU A 339 7.53 21.69 23.29
N ARG A 340 6.30 21.75 22.78
CA ARG A 340 5.51 20.56 22.49
C ARG A 340 6.11 19.72 21.35
N VAL A 341 6.58 20.37 20.29
CA VAL A 341 7.24 19.65 19.17
C VAL A 341 8.51 18.99 19.66
N PHE A 342 9.30 19.67 20.49
CA PHE A 342 10.53 19.15 21.05
C PHE A 342 10.28 17.94 21.97
N GLU A 343 9.25 17.99 22.81
CA GLU A 343 8.80 16.88 23.64
C GLU A 343 8.35 15.68 22.80
N GLU A 344 7.58 15.89 21.73
CA GLU A 344 7.12 14.82 20.83
C GLU A 344 8.26 14.14 20.07
N TYR A 345 9.37 14.84 19.81
CA TYR A 345 10.61 14.26 19.32
C TYR A 345 11.49 13.65 20.43
N ASN A 346 10.96 13.53 21.64
CA ASN A 346 11.68 13.03 22.81
C ASN A 346 13.00 13.77 23.04
N TYR A 347 12.97 15.10 22.88
CA TYR A 347 14.12 16.01 23.04
C TYR A 347 15.32 15.64 22.17
N SER A 348 15.07 15.08 20.98
CA SER A 348 16.11 14.64 20.04
C SER A 348 16.70 15.81 19.26
N LEU A 349 18.01 15.80 19.10
CA LEU A 349 18.77 16.72 18.26
C LEU A 349 19.40 15.98 17.05
N LYS A 350 18.99 14.73 16.80
CA LYS A 350 19.47 13.93 15.67
C LYS A 350 18.77 14.33 14.36
N VAL A 351 19.55 14.72 13.38
CA VAL A 351 19.06 15.03 12.03
C VAL A 351 18.22 13.89 11.44
N SER A 352 18.69 12.65 11.63
CA SER A 352 17.98 11.47 11.10
C SER A 352 16.56 11.32 11.62
N GLU A 353 16.29 11.80 12.84
CA GLU A 353 14.96 11.79 13.44
C GLU A 353 14.14 13.00 13.01
N LEU A 354 14.76 14.20 13.01
CA LEU A 354 14.11 15.45 12.62
C LEU A 354 13.73 15.49 11.14
N THR A 355 14.55 14.90 10.25
CA THR A 355 14.33 14.92 8.80
C THR A 355 13.65 13.68 8.25
N ALA A 356 13.29 12.71 9.10
CA ALA A 356 12.55 11.52 8.70
C ALA A 356 11.12 11.88 8.31
N VAL A 357 10.90 12.21 7.03
CA VAL A 357 9.60 12.72 6.51
C VAL A 357 8.41 11.90 6.96
N ARG A 358 8.50 10.56 6.92
CA ARG A 358 7.41 9.69 7.37
C ARG A 358 7.15 9.79 8.88
N ASN A 359 8.21 10.01 9.66
CA ASN A 359 8.08 10.19 11.10
C ASN A 359 7.47 11.55 11.43
N GLN A 360 7.92 12.62 10.77
CA GLN A 360 7.31 13.95 10.89
C GLN A 360 5.82 13.91 10.60
N LYS A 361 5.41 13.26 9.48
CA LYS A 361 4.00 13.12 9.11
C LYS A 361 3.18 12.37 10.17
N LYS A 362 3.74 11.30 10.76
CA LYS A 362 3.09 10.55 11.84
C LYS A 362 2.97 11.35 13.14
N LEU A 363 4.04 12.04 13.52
CA LEU A 363 4.02 12.90 14.72
C LEU A 363 3.02 14.04 14.55
N PHE A 364 3.00 14.68 13.38
CA PHE A 364 2.02 15.72 13.08
C PHE A 364 0.59 15.19 13.22
N ALA A 365 0.28 14.04 12.62
CA ALA A 365 -1.04 13.40 12.73
C ALA A 365 -1.39 13.07 14.18
N LYS A 366 -0.42 12.57 14.96
CA LYS A 366 -0.58 12.29 16.38
C LYS A 366 -0.93 13.56 17.16
N MET A 367 -0.22 14.66 16.93
CA MET A 367 -0.47 15.92 17.64
C MET A 367 -1.87 16.50 17.32
N VAL A 368 -2.30 16.44 16.04
CA VAL A 368 -3.68 16.78 15.65
C VAL A 368 -4.70 15.88 16.36
N TRP A 369 -4.37 14.59 16.46
CA TRP A 369 -5.22 13.61 17.14
C TRP A 369 -5.33 13.84 18.64
N ASP A 370 -4.23 14.18 19.30
CA ASP A 370 -4.19 14.44 20.72
C ASP A 370 -5.06 15.66 21.09
N ASP A 371 -5.07 16.68 20.22
CA ASP A 371 -5.93 17.88 20.36
C ASP A 371 -7.40 17.62 20.01
N SER A 372 -7.71 16.46 19.43
CA SER A 372 -9.05 16.16 18.95
C SER A 372 -9.96 15.68 20.08
N ASN A 373 -11.26 16.02 19.98
CA ASN A 373 -12.29 15.52 20.87
C ASN A 373 -12.63 14.04 20.62
N LEU A 374 -13.40 13.42 21.52
CA LEU A 374 -13.72 12.00 21.44
C LEU A 374 -14.46 11.62 20.13
N LEU A 375 -15.36 12.49 19.63
CA LEU A 375 -16.11 12.21 18.39
C LEU A 375 -15.16 12.15 17.19
N THR A 376 -14.23 13.09 17.09
CA THR A 376 -13.17 13.10 16.08
C THR A 376 -12.25 11.88 16.22
N LYS A 377 -11.91 11.46 17.45
CA LYS A 377 -11.16 10.22 17.69
C LYS A 377 -11.93 8.97 17.28
N CYS A 378 -13.25 8.96 17.39
CA CYS A 378 -14.06 7.82 16.92
C CYS A 378 -14.17 7.73 15.40
N PHE A 379 -14.31 8.85 14.70
CA PHE A 379 -14.68 8.86 13.28
C PHE A 379 -13.65 9.54 12.35
N GLY A 380 -12.56 10.09 12.92
CA GLY A 380 -11.47 10.69 12.16
C GLY A 380 -11.65 12.17 11.85
N TYR A 381 -10.70 12.71 11.09
CA TYR A 381 -10.67 14.08 10.62
C TYR A 381 -10.28 14.14 9.13
N GLU A 382 -10.66 15.21 8.44
CA GLU A 382 -10.36 15.41 7.04
C GLU A 382 -8.89 15.79 6.77
N TYR A 383 -8.48 15.65 5.52
CA TYR A 383 -7.13 15.92 5.02
C TYR A 383 -6.64 17.34 5.30
N SER A 384 -7.50 18.38 5.28
CA SER A 384 -7.07 19.76 5.53
C SER A 384 -6.51 19.97 6.93
N ASN A 385 -6.82 19.08 7.89
CA ASN A 385 -6.19 19.08 9.21
C ASN A 385 -4.70 18.70 9.16
N MET A 386 -4.24 18.07 8.07
CA MET A 386 -2.85 17.69 7.81
C MET A 386 -2.10 18.72 6.95
N VAL A 387 -2.67 19.90 6.75
CA VAL A 387 -2.10 20.98 5.95
C VAL A 387 -1.76 22.15 6.86
N VAL A 388 -0.58 22.75 6.66
CA VAL A 388 -0.12 23.95 7.37
C VAL A 388 0.25 25.01 6.35
N ASP A 389 -0.31 26.20 6.48
CA ASP A 389 0.14 27.39 5.76
C ASP A 389 1.36 27.96 6.50
N TYR A 390 2.55 27.52 6.09
CA TYR A 390 3.81 27.91 6.73
C TYR A 390 4.25 29.28 6.25
N LYS A 391 4.34 30.21 7.16
CA LYS A 391 4.78 31.57 6.93
C LYS A 391 6.27 31.69 7.15
N THR A 392 6.99 32.18 6.16
CA THR A 392 8.41 32.50 6.24
C THR A 392 8.63 33.95 5.87
N VAL A 393 9.58 34.61 6.52
CA VAL A 393 10.02 35.96 6.20
C VAL A 393 11.44 35.84 5.68
N ASP A 394 11.68 36.33 4.47
CA ASP A 394 13.01 36.35 3.89
C ASP A 394 13.93 37.44 4.49
N LYS A 395 15.18 37.50 4.03
CA LYS A 395 16.17 38.47 4.53
C LYS A 395 15.78 39.92 4.20
N ASP A 396 14.92 40.11 3.22
CA ASP A 396 14.45 41.43 2.75
C ASP A 396 13.11 41.80 3.44
N GLY A 397 12.63 41.01 4.39
CA GLY A 397 11.40 41.23 5.14
C GLY A 397 10.13 40.87 4.37
N VAL A 398 10.24 40.17 3.23
CA VAL A 398 9.08 39.75 2.43
C VAL A 398 8.48 38.48 3.03
N GLU A 399 7.21 38.58 3.44
CA GLU A 399 6.44 37.41 3.89
C GLU A 399 6.07 36.52 2.71
N SER A 400 6.38 35.23 2.81
CA SER A 400 5.91 34.19 1.92
C SER A 400 5.12 33.13 2.69
N VAL A 401 4.06 32.60 2.07
CA VAL A 401 3.25 31.52 2.62
C VAL A 401 3.40 30.29 1.76
N THR A 402 3.94 29.22 2.34
CA THR A 402 4.11 27.93 1.66
C THR A 402 3.18 26.91 2.30
N GLN A 403 2.35 26.28 1.49
CA GLN A 403 1.48 25.21 1.98
C GLN A 403 2.29 23.92 2.16
N VAL A 404 2.41 23.45 3.38
CA VAL A 404 3.09 22.20 3.74
C VAL A 404 2.06 21.13 4.07
N ILE A 405 2.19 19.98 3.39
CA ILE A 405 1.24 18.89 3.46
C ILE A 405 1.88 17.70 4.19
N TYR A 406 1.27 17.29 5.30
CA TYR A 406 1.68 16.15 6.11
C TYR A 406 0.91 14.86 5.78
N ASP A 407 0.52 14.65 4.48
CA ASP A 407 -0.20 13.44 4.07
C ASP A 407 0.54 12.16 4.45
N LEU A 408 -0.17 11.27 5.13
CA LEU A 408 0.37 10.01 5.60
C LEU A 408 0.52 9.02 4.43
N GLU A 409 1.76 8.62 4.18
CA GLU A 409 2.07 7.65 3.13
C GLU A 409 1.64 6.23 3.51
N ASN A 410 1.92 5.82 4.76
CA ASN A 410 1.57 4.51 5.27
C ASN A 410 0.06 4.35 5.41
N ASP A 411 -0.50 3.27 4.86
CA ASP A 411 -1.95 3.10 4.79
C ASP A 411 -2.62 2.91 6.16
N PHE A 412 -2.06 2.08 7.04
CA PHE A 412 -2.68 1.82 8.34
C PHE A 412 -2.74 3.05 9.25
N PRO A 413 -1.65 3.81 9.44
CA PRO A 413 -1.73 5.09 10.18
C PRO A 413 -2.71 6.07 9.54
N ALA A 414 -2.75 6.16 8.22
CA ALA A 414 -3.67 7.06 7.54
C ALA A 414 -5.13 6.68 7.79
N ILE A 415 -5.48 5.39 7.66
CA ILE A 415 -6.84 4.91 7.94
C ILE A 415 -7.18 5.13 9.42
N TYR A 416 -6.21 4.96 10.33
CA TYR A 416 -6.41 5.18 11.77
C TYR A 416 -6.76 6.63 12.07
N TYR A 417 -6.00 7.59 11.58
CA TYR A 417 -6.23 9.01 11.87
C TYR A 417 -7.42 9.58 11.07
N MET A 418 -7.54 9.24 9.79
CA MET A 418 -8.62 9.77 8.94
C MET A 418 -9.95 9.04 9.12
N GLY A 419 -9.96 7.76 9.51
CA GLY A 419 -11.16 6.97 9.77
C GLY A 419 -11.54 6.86 11.25
N GLY A 420 -10.67 7.27 12.15
CA GLY A 420 -10.86 7.13 13.59
C GLY A 420 -10.85 5.68 14.06
N TYR A 421 -11.12 5.49 15.36
CA TYR A 421 -11.19 4.14 15.95
C TYR A 421 -12.20 3.24 15.24
N VAL A 422 -13.37 3.78 14.88
CA VAL A 422 -14.46 3.00 14.27
C VAL A 422 -14.10 2.59 12.85
N GLY A 423 -13.64 3.53 12.01
CA GLY A 423 -13.23 3.23 10.63
C GLY A 423 -12.04 2.27 10.58
N PHE A 424 -11.04 2.48 11.44
CA PHE A 424 -9.90 1.59 11.56
C PHE A 424 -10.29 0.18 12.01
N ALA A 425 -11.14 0.06 13.04
CA ALA A 425 -11.63 -1.23 13.53
C ALA A 425 -12.39 -2.00 12.44
N PHE A 426 -13.27 -1.35 11.68
CA PHE A 426 -13.96 -1.97 10.56
C PHE A 426 -12.99 -2.43 9.47
N TYR A 427 -11.98 -1.63 9.16
CA TYR A 427 -11.00 -1.96 8.13
C TYR A 427 -10.12 -3.16 8.55
N ILE A 428 -9.66 -3.16 9.79
CA ILE A 428 -8.89 -4.28 10.35
C ILE A 428 -9.75 -5.55 10.42
N ALA A 429 -11.00 -5.44 10.88
CA ALA A 429 -11.93 -6.58 10.93
C ALA A 429 -12.18 -7.16 9.53
N PHE A 430 -12.30 -6.29 8.52
CA PHE A 430 -12.42 -6.70 7.12
C PHE A 430 -11.20 -7.51 6.65
N LEU A 431 -9.98 -7.03 6.86
CA LEU A 431 -8.76 -7.76 6.49
C LEU A 431 -8.57 -9.04 7.31
N ALA A 432 -8.83 -8.96 8.62
CA ALA A 432 -8.75 -10.09 9.53
C ALA A 432 -9.72 -11.23 9.15
N TYR A 433 -10.87 -10.90 8.58
CA TYR A 433 -11.81 -11.92 8.08
C TYR A 433 -11.13 -12.86 7.08
N PHE A 434 -10.36 -12.33 6.12
CA PHE A 434 -9.66 -13.16 5.13
C PHE A 434 -8.48 -13.93 5.73
N ALA A 435 -7.74 -13.30 6.66
CA ALA A 435 -6.69 -13.98 7.40
C ALA A 435 -7.24 -15.15 8.21
N LEU A 436 -8.37 -14.96 8.90
CA LEU A 436 -9.05 -16.02 9.65
C LEU A 436 -9.57 -17.12 8.73
N LEU A 437 -10.08 -16.81 7.55
CA LEU A 437 -10.46 -17.84 6.57
C LEU A 437 -9.28 -18.73 6.18
N ILE A 438 -8.09 -18.15 5.96
CA ILE A 438 -6.86 -18.92 5.68
C ILE A 438 -6.51 -19.80 6.89
N ILE A 439 -6.46 -19.22 8.09
CA ILE A 439 -6.06 -19.93 9.32
C ILE A 439 -7.03 -21.10 9.60
N VAL A 440 -8.34 -20.83 9.63
CA VAL A 440 -9.35 -21.86 9.86
C VAL A 440 -9.30 -22.91 8.76
N GLY A 441 -9.10 -22.50 7.54
CA GLY A 441 -8.95 -23.40 6.40
C GLY A 441 -7.73 -24.31 6.54
N LEU A 442 -6.57 -23.77 6.91
CA LEU A 442 -5.36 -24.56 7.15
C LEU A 442 -5.54 -25.54 8.31
N ILE A 443 -6.23 -25.16 9.38
CA ILE A 443 -6.47 -26.05 10.52
C ILE A 443 -7.47 -27.17 10.13
N THR A 444 -8.52 -26.85 9.37
CA THR A 444 -9.63 -27.78 9.11
C THR A 444 -9.47 -28.59 7.82
N ARG A 445 -8.75 -28.03 6.83
CA ARG A 445 -8.62 -28.57 5.47
C ARG A 445 -7.16 -28.56 4.97
N PHE A 446 -6.19 -28.78 5.86
CA PHE A 446 -4.75 -28.63 5.58
C PHE A 446 -4.34 -29.25 4.24
N LYS A 447 -4.59 -30.56 4.03
CA LYS A 447 -4.16 -31.27 2.80
C LYS A 447 -4.72 -30.67 1.51
N LYS A 448 -5.87 -29.99 1.57
CA LYS A 448 -6.54 -29.40 0.40
C LYS A 448 -6.11 -27.96 0.15
N LEU A 449 -5.81 -27.21 1.22
CA LEU A 449 -5.43 -25.80 1.15
C LEU A 449 -3.92 -25.57 1.16
N PHE A 450 -3.13 -26.51 1.68
CA PHE A 450 -1.68 -26.40 1.68
C PHE A 450 -1.10 -26.83 0.34
N THR A 451 -1.35 -26.01 -0.69
CA THR A 451 -0.98 -26.25 -2.09
C THR A 451 -0.17 -25.07 -2.62
N LEU A 452 0.53 -25.26 -3.74
CA LEU A 452 1.28 -24.20 -4.40
C LEU A 452 0.38 -22.98 -4.77
N GLU A 453 -0.84 -23.24 -5.28
CA GLU A 453 -1.80 -22.17 -5.60
C GLU A 453 -2.15 -21.33 -4.37
N SER A 454 -2.59 -21.98 -3.32
CA SER A 454 -2.96 -21.30 -2.07
C SER A 454 -1.76 -20.63 -1.42
N GLY A 455 -0.58 -21.24 -1.55
CA GLY A 455 0.68 -20.66 -1.09
C GLY A 455 1.01 -19.35 -1.79
N MET A 456 0.93 -19.31 -3.12
CA MET A 456 1.23 -18.08 -3.88
C MET A 456 0.21 -16.97 -3.60
N VAL A 457 -1.08 -17.30 -3.46
CA VAL A 457 -2.11 -16.35 -3.05
C VAL A 457 -1.84 -15.83 -1.61
N GLY A 458 -1.45 -16.73 -0.70
CA GLY A 458 -1.10 -16.38 0.69
C GLY A 458 0.13 -15.47 0.76
N VAL A 459 1.19 -15.77 0.02
CA VAL A 459 2.40 -14.93 -0.07
C VAL A 459 2.06 -13.54 -0.58
N THR A 460 1.25 -13.45 -1.65
CA THR A 460 0.77 -12.16 -2.15
C THR A 460 0.05 -11.38 -1.05
N PHE A 461 -0.86 -12.02 -0.33
CA PHE A 461 -1.61 -11.36 0.76
C PHE A 461 -0.68 -10.83 1.87
N VAL A 462 0.32 -11.63 2.31
CA VAL A 462 1.28 -11.21 3.33
C VAL A 462 2.15 -10.06 2.84
N LEU A 463 2.66 -10.12 1.59
CA LEU A 463 3.41 -9.03 0.97
C LEU A 463 2.59 -7.74 0.94
N MET A 464 1.32 -7.82 0.56
CA MET A 464 0.42 -6.66 0.51
C MET A 464 0.26 -5.98 1.88
N LEU A 465 0.04 -6.77 2.94
CA LEU A 465 -0.06 -6.23 4.31
C LEU A 465 1.26 -5.59 4.75
N GLY A 466 2.39 -6.23 4.45
CA GLY A 466 3.71 -5.67 4.73
C GLY A 466 3.96 -4.35 4.01
N ILE A 467 3.63 -4.28 2.72
CA ILE A 467 3.79 -3.06 1.91
C ILE A 467 2.85 -1.95 2.42
N ALA A 468 1.59 -2.26 2.75
CA ALA A 468 0.65 -1.30 3.32
C ALA A 468 1.15 -0.68 4.63
N GLN A 469 1.85 -1.48 5.46
CA GLN A 469 2.41 -1.02 6.73
C GLN A 469 3.66 -0.15 6.54
N TYR A 470 4.58 -0.56 5.65
CA TYR A 470 5.90 0.07 5.54
C TYR A 470 6.02 1.12 4.44
N ALA A 471 5.49 0.83 3.26
CA ALA A 471 5.58 1.72 2.11
C ALA A 471 4.29 2.52 1.86
N GLY A 472 3.13 1.94 2.21
CA GLY A 472 1.83 2.51 1.93
C GLY A 472 1.41 2.41 0.47
N TYR A 473 0.40 3.19 0.10
CA TYR A 473 -0.13 3.29 -1.28
C TYR A 473 -0.71 1.98 -1.84
N VAL A 474 -1.21 1.10 -0.99
CA VAL A 474 -1.86 -0.16 -1.37
C VAL A 474 -3.36 -0.11 -1.11
N LEU A 475 -3.76 0.26 0.12
CA LEU A 475 -5.15 0.17 0.57
C LEU A 475 -6.01 1.33 0.06
N ARG A 476 -5.42 2.52 -0.03
CA ARG A 476 -6.09 3.79 -0.39
C ARG A 476 -5.84 4.24 -1.83
N ARG A 477 -4.98 3.57 -2.59
CA ARG A 477 -4.70 3.94 -3.99
C ARG A 477 -5.48 3.04 -4.93
N PRO A 478 -6.34 3.61 -5.78
CA PRO A 478 -7.24 2.85 -6.66
C PRO A 478 -6.53 1.84 -7.56
N ASN A 479 -5.35 2.18 -8.07
CA ASN A 479 -4.58 1.32 -8.96
C ASN A 479 -4.02 0.06 -8.26
N ALA A 480 -3.55 0.17 -7.02
CA ALA A 480 -3.03 -0.97 -6.27
C ALA A 480 -4.14 -1.74 -5.53
N SER A 481 -5.12 -1.03 -4.96
CA SER A 481 -6.20 -1.63 -4.16
C SER A 481 -7.09 -2.59 -4.94
N ILE A 482 -7.25 -2.41 -6.26
CA ILE A 482 -8.01 -3.32 -7.11
C ILE A 482 -7.34 -4.71 -7.18
N TYR A 483 -6.01 -4.78 -7.25
CA TYR A 483 -5.28 -6.06 -7.25
C TYR A 483 -5.44 -6.76 -5.90
N LEU A 484 -5.34 -6.01 -4.77
CA LEU A 484 -5.63 -6.56 -3.45
C LEU A 484 -7.05 -7.11 -3.38
N SER A 485 -8.02 -6.38 -3.90
CA SER A 485 -9.42 -6.82 -3.90
C SER A 485 -9.61 -8.15 -4.63
N VAL A 486 -8.91 -8.34 -5.75
CA VAL A 486 -8.90 -9.62 -6.47
C VAL A 486 -8.28 -10.73 -5.63
N ILE A 487 -7.16 -10.46 -4.94
CA ILE A 487 -6.49 -11.44 -4.08
C ILE A 487 -7.38 -11.85 -2.89
N LEU A 488 -8.05 -10.89 -2.24
CA LEU A 488 -8.99 -11.18 -1.15
C LEU A 488 -10.17 -12.02 -1.64
N ALA A 489 -10.71 -11.72 -2.81
CA ALA A 489 -11.74 -12.53 -3.44
C ALA A 489 -11.24 -13.94 -3.80
N TYR A 490 -10.00 -14.06 -4.24
CA TYR A 490 -9.36 -15.34 -4.52
C TYR A 490 -9.19 -16.17 -3.25
N ILE A 491 -8.75 -15.57 -2.14
CA ILE A 491 -8.70 -16.22 -0.82
C ILE A 491 -10.09 -16.73 -0.43
N TYR A 492 -11.12 -15.88 -0.58
CA TYR A 492 -12.50 -16.27 -0.28
C TYR A 492 -12.94 -17.46 -1.15
N TRP A 493 -12.62 -17.44 -2.44
CA TRP A 493 -12.96 -18.55 -3.34
C TRP A 493 -12.24 -19.84 -2.97
N LEU A 494 -10.93 -19.80 -2.73
CA LEU A 494 -10.13 -20.96 -2.31
C LEU A 494 -10.66 -21.60 -1.03
N THR A 495 -11.02 -20.78 -0.06
CA THR A 495 -11.40 -21.23 1.28
C THR A 495 -12.91 -21.49 1.39
N ALA A 496 -13.72 -20.44 1.28
CA ALA A 496 -15.15 -20.51 1.57
C ALA A 496 -15.98 -21.13 0.44
N VAL A 497 -15.56 -20.97 -0.83
CA VAL A 497 -16.33 -21.51 -1.97
C VAL A 497 -15.85 -22.91 -2.33
N ARG A 498 -14.57 -23.08 -2.68
CA ARG A 498 -14.01 -24.35 -3.14
C ARG A 498 -13.96 -25.41 -2.01
N GLU A 499 -13.46 -25.04 -0.84
CA GLU A 499 -13.26 -25.98 0.27
C GLU A 499 -14.34 -25.89 1.36
N ASN A 500 -15.36 -25.04 1.18
CA ASN A 500 -16.49 -24.85 2.10
C ASN A 500 -16.04 -24.59 3.56
N VAL A 501 -14.99 -23.80 3.75
CA VAL A 501 -14.51 -23.37 5.07
C VAL A 501 -15.46 -22.34 5.65
N LYS A 502 -15.86 -22.52 6.91
CA LYS A 502 -16.71 -21.57 7.66
C LYS A 502 -16.00 -21.16 8.94
N LEU A 503 -16.01 -19.88 9.31
CA LEU A 503 -15.38 -19.40 10.54
C LEU A 503 -15.88 -20.15 11.79
N ARG A 504 -17.17 -20.52 11.82
CA ARG A 504 -17.75 -21.33 12.92
C ARG A 504 -17.10 -22.71 13.10
N ASP A 505 -16.35 -23.20 12.10
CA ASP A 505 -15.69 -24.50 12.20
C ASP A 505 -14.56 -24.49 13.23
N ILE A 506 -14.04 -23.30 13.58
CA ILE A 506 -13.07 -23.13 14.67
C ILE A 506 -13.64 -23.56 16.02
N PHE A 507 -14.93 -23.29 16.28
CA PHE A 507 -15.58 -23.67 17.55
C PHE A 507 -15.72 -25.18 17.69
N LYS A 508 -15.89 -25.90 16.58
CA LYS A 508 -15.96 -27.38 16.59
C LYS A 508 -14.63 -28.01 16.99
N ILE A 509 -13.50 -27.33 16.68
CA ILE A 509 -12.16 -27.83 17.07
C ILE A 509 -12.00 -27.73 18.59
N PHE A 510 -12.35 -26.56 19.15
CA PHE A 510 -12.25 -26.35 20.62
C PHE A 510 -13.22 -27.21 21.42
N SER A 511 -14.42 -27.52 20.89
CA SER A 511 -15.36 -28.41 21.54
C SER A 511 -14.90 -29.87 21.53
N LYS A 512 -14.19 -30.30 20.47
CA LYS A 512 -13.68 -31.68 20.36
C LYS A 512 -12.50 -31.96 21.29
N ASN A 513 -11.70 -30.92 21.61
CA ASN A 513 -10.58 -31.05 22.55
C ASN A 513 -10.97 -30.92 24.03
N ARG A 514 -12.25 -30.65 24.38
CA ARG A 514 -12.75 -30.66 25.77
C ARG A 514 -13.19 -32.03 26.25
N ASN A 515 -13.20 -33.01 25.35
CA ASN A 515 -13.60 -34.40 25.68
C ASN A 515 -12.38 -35.34 25.80
N PHE A 516 -11.20 -34.78 26.12
CA PHE A 516 -10.00 -35.54 26.53
C PHE A 516 -9.63 -35.23 27.97
#